data_b2b9656046bef34e2bc52e62b3abd29b
#
_entry.id   b2b9656046bef34e2bc52e62b3abd29b
#
_cell.length_a   1.000
_cell.length_b   1.000
_cell.length_c   1.000
_cell.angle_alpha   90.00
_cell.angle_beta   90.00
_cell.angle_gamma   90.00
#
_symmetry.space_group_name_H-M   'P 1'
#
loop_
_entity.id
_entity.type
_entity.pdbx_description
1 polymer ?
#
loop_
_entity_poly.entity_id
_entity_poly.type
_entity_poly.pdbx_seq_one_letter_code
_entity_poly.pdbx_strand_id
1 'polypeptide(L)'
;SRLMSPQPIKGTRALILFVFGFIPVCTGFLIPFSHLLVESYKRIQYAGFSEYLLQASMNTLTLASIATFITILIGFLIVSAARFSRNTWFSRIASLGYAIPGTVLAIGLMLSLGALDHAVADFLEFKLGISTGLLFLGTSFTLIYAYAVRFLAISIGGIESGYNRIHGVIDDAARNLGQNRRGILWRVHFPLLRPAIISAALLIFVDCMKELPATLLLRPLNMETLATQLYAEASRGTYEDGAIAALLIVLVGLIPVILLA
;
A
#
# COMPACT_ATOMS: atom_id res chain seq x y z
N SER A 1 14.43 0.47 31.08
CA SER A 1 13.42 1.54 30.97
C SER A 1 12.32 1.30 31.99
N ARG A 2 12.16 2.22 32.95
CA ARG A 2 11.02 2.16 33.88
C ARG A 2 9.75 2.37 33.06
N LEU A 3 8.90 1.36 33.00
CA LEU A 3 7.55 1.48 32.46
C LEU A 3 6.82 2.51 33.34
N MET A 4 6.45 3.65 32.77
CA MET A 4 5.58 4.61 33.45
C MET A 4 4.24 3.92 33.71
N SER A 5 3.85 3.80 34.98
CA SER A 5 2.51 3.31 35.30
C SER A 5 1.47 4.33 34.81
N PRO A 6 0.42 3.89 34.12
CA PRO A 6 -0.64 4.79 33.69
C PRO A 6 -1.31 5.42 34.92
N GLN A 7 -1.34 6.74 34.95
CA GLN A 7 -2.03 7.46 36.03
C GLN A 7 -3.48 7.73 35.59
N PRO A 8 -4.49 7.33 36.38
CA PRO A 8 -5.89 7.60 36.08
C PRO A 8 -6.18 9.10 36.25
N ILE A 9 -6.54 9.76 35.16
CA ILE A 9 -6.98 11.14 35.17
C ILE A 9 -8.49 11.14 35.47
N LYS A 10 -8.93 11.89 36.47
CA LYS A 10 -10.33 11.93 36.92
C LYS A 10 -10.90 13.36 36.90
N GLY A 11 -12.22 13.45 36.93
CA GLY A 11 -12.96 14.72 37.02
C GLY A 11 -12.87 15.60 35.78
N THR A 12 -12.95 16.91 35.98
CA THR A 12 -13.01 17.91 34.91
C THR A 12 -11.80 17.85 33.92
N ARG A 13 -10.62 17.48 34.43
CA ARG A 13 -9.43 17.33 33.58
C ARG A 13 -9.55 16.17 32.62
N ALA A 14 -10.15 15.05 33.02
CA ALA A 14 -10.42 13.93 32.12
C ALA A 14 -11.42 14.31 31.05
N LEU A 15 -12.48 15.06 31.39
CA LEU A 15 -13.46 15.56 30.43
C LEU A 15 -12.84 16.51 29.41
N ILE A 16 -12.03 17.47 29.85
CA ILE A 16 -11.33 18.40 28.96
C ILE A 16 -10.45 17.64 27.96
N LEU A 17 -9.62 16.71 28.44
CA LEU A 17 -8.74 15.93 27.57
C LEU A 17 -9.51 15.03 26.60
N PHE A 18 -10.63 14.44 27.07
CA PHE A 18 -11.51 13.67 26.18
C PHE A 18 -12.11 14.55 25.09
N VAL A 19 -12.66 15.73 25.41
CA VAL A 19 -13.23 16.66 24.45
C VAL A 19 -12.18 17.12 23.43
N PHE A 20 -10.98 17.51 23.89
CA PHE A 20 -9.88 17.90 23.00
C PHE A 20 -9.43 16.76 22.06
N GLY A 21 -9.41 15.52 22.54
CA GLY A 21 -9.11 14.35 21.71
C GLY A 21 -10.25 13.97 20.76
N PHE A 22 -11.51 14.21 21.18
CA PHE A 22 -12.70 13.83 20.42
C PHE A 22 -13.05 14.81 19.30
N ILE A 23 -12.76 16.12 19.46
CA ILE A 23 -13.03 17.13 18.44
C ILE A 23 -12.38 16.79 17.08
N PRO A 24 -11.08 16.47 17.00
CA PRO A 24 -10.46 16.05 15.72
C PRO A 24 -11.11 14.82 15.11
N VAL A 25 -11.53 13.86 15.93
CA VAL A 25 -12.23 12.66 15.46
C VAL A 25 -13.59 13.01 14.87
N CYS A 26 -14.35 13.86 15.56
CA CYS A 26 -15.65 14.32 15.06
C CYS A 26 -15.50 15.10 13.75
N THR A 27 -14.64 16.11 13.73
CA THR A 27 -14.52 17.03 12.59
C THR A 27 -13.78 16.40 11.41
N GLY A 28 -12.75 15.58 11.66
CA GLY A 28 -11.92 14.98 10.63
C GLY A 28 -12.43 13.63 10.12
N PHE A 29 -13.27 12.94 10.87
CA PHE A 29 -13.75 11.61 10.47
C PHE A 29 -15.28 11.48 10.52
N LEU A 30 -15.93 11.69 11.67
CA LEU A 30 -17.36 11.38 11.82
C LEU A 30 -18.26 12.27 10.94
N ILE A 31 -17.99 13.56 10.85
CA ILE A 31 -18.76 14.48 10.01
C ILE A 31 -18.58 14.15 8.53
N PRO A 32 -17.35 14.07 7.95
CA PRO A 32 -17.17 13.67 6.56
C PRO A 32 -17.75 12.28 6.25
N PHE A 33 -17.54 11.30 7.15
CA PHE A 33 -18.06 9.96 6.96
C PHE A 33 -19.60 9.90 6.94
N SER A 34 -20.27 10.63 7.86
CA SER A 34 -21.73 10.71 7.87
C SER A 34 -22.28 11.39 6.62
N HIS A 35 -21.60 12.41 6.11
CA HIS A 35 -21.96 13.05 4.84
C HIS A 35 -21.83 12.07 3.66
N LEU A 36 -20.70 11.33 3.57
CA LEU A 36 -20.52 10.31 2.54
C LEU A 36 -21.58 9.21 2.61
N LEU A 37 -22.01 8.79 3.80
CA LEU A 37 -23.09 7.82 3.96
C LEU A 37 -24.42 8.35 3.40
N VAL A 38 -24.77 9.58 3.73
CA VAL A 38 -26.02 10.20 3.27
C VAL A 38 -26.02 10.37 1.75
N GLU A 39 -24.95 10.91 1.17
CA GLU A 39 -24.87 11.12 -0.29
C GLU A 39 -24.81 9.79 -1.05
N SER A 40 -24.07 8.80 -0.54
CA SER A 40 -24.04 7.46 -1.14
C SER A 40 -25.42 6.81 -1.12
N TYR A 41 -26.18 6.94 -0.03
CA TYR A 41 -27.56 6.42 0.06
C TYR A 41 -28.50 7.08 -0.94
N LYS A 42 -28.49 8.41 -1.04
CA LYS A 42 -29.28 9.16 -2.04
C LYS A 42 -28.91 8.73 -3.45
N ARG A 43 -27.61 8.61 -3.75
CA ARG A 43 -27.14 8.22 -5.08
C ARG A 43 -27.58 6.81 -5.47
N ILE A 44 -27.52 5.86 -4.54
CA ILE A 44 -27.96 4.48 -4.78
C ILE A 44 -29.46 4.45 -5.03
N GLN A 45 -30.25 5.24 -4.31
CA GLN A 45 -31.70 5.32 -4.54
C GLN A 45 -32.04 5.92 -5.90
N TYR A 46 -31.30 6.93 -6.36
CA TYR A 46 -31.58 7.65 -7.60
C TYR A 46 -31.11 6.89 -8.85
N ALA A 47 -29.89 6.34 -8.84
CA ALA A 47 -29.24 5.79 -10.03
C ALA A 47 -28.83 4.32 -9.90
N GLY A 48 -29.04 3.71 -8.72
CA GLY A 48 -28.58 2.34 -8.45
C GLY A 48 -27.07 2.22 -8.33
N PHE A 49 -26.60 0.99 -8.32
CA PHE A 49 -25.16 0.66 -8.29
C PHE A 49 -24.69 0.43 -9.73
N SER A 50 -23.77 1.26 -10.24
CA SER A 50 -23.32 1.16 -11.62
C SER A 50 -22.31 0.02 -11.81
N GLU A 51 -22.39 -0.68 -12.96
CA GLU A 51 -21.38 -1.70 -13.34
C GLU A 51 -19.97 -1.10 -13.43
N TYR A 52 -19.86 0.15 -13.85
CA TYR A 52 -18.59 0.89 -13.90
C TYR A 52 -17.94 1.02 -12.52
N LEU A 53 -18.72 1.32 -11.49
CA LEU A 53 -18.23 1.39 -10.10
C LEU A 53 -17.77 0.00 -9.60
N LEU A 54 -18.50 -1.05 -9.96
CA LEU A 54 -18.12 -2.42 -9.63
C LEU A 54 -16.79 -2.79 -10.28
N GLN A 55 -16.62 -2.47 -11.55
CA GLN A 55 -15.37 -2.72 -12.27
C GLN A 55 -14.19 -1.93 -11.68
N ALA A 56 -14.38 -0.65 -11.37
CA ALA A 56 -13.37 0.18 -10.70
C ALA A 56 -12.98 -0.39 -9.33
N SER A 57 -13.95 -0.92 -8.58
CA SER A 57 -13.72 -1.58 -7.30
C SER A 57 -12.87 -2.85 -7.46
N MET A 58 -13.22 -3.70 -8.41
CA MET A 58 -12.47 -4.93 -8.70
C MET A 58 -11.04 -4.64 -9.18
N ASN A 59 -10.88 -3.64 -10.05
CA ASN A 59 -9.57 -3.19 -10.49
C ASN A 59 -8.71 -2.71 -9.31
N THR A 60 -9.29 -1.88 -8.43
CA THR A 60 -8.60 -1.37 -7.24
C THR A 60 -8.17 -2.51 -6.32
N LEU A 61 -9.07 -3.43 -5.99
CA LEU A 61 -8.78 -4.57 -5.12
C LEU A 61 -7.70 -5.49 -5.72
N THR A 62 -7.78 -5.77 -7.02
CA THR A 62 -6.82 -6.62 -7.71
C THR A 62 -5.44 -5.99 -7.74
N LEU A 63 -5.33 -4.72 -8.16
CA LEU A 63 -4.07 -3.99 -8.18
C LEU A 63 -3.45 -3.88 -6.81
N ALA A 64 -4.24 -3.47 -5.80
CA ALA A 64 -3.77 -3.32 -4.43
C ALA A 64 -3.29 -4.66 -3.85
N SER A 65 -4.01 -5.76 -4.12
CA SER A 65 -3.64 -7.09 -3.65
C SER A 65 -2.33 -7.58 -4.26
N ILE A 66 -2.20 -7.49 -5.59
CA ILE A 66 -0.98 -7.93 -6.30
C ILE A 66 0.22 -7.06 -5.89
N ALA A 67 0.06 -5.73 -5.87
CA ALA A 67 1.12 -4.83 -5.47
C ALA A 67 1.56 -5.07 -4.02
N THR A 68 0.61 -5.28 -3.10
CA THR A 68 0.90 -5.60 -1.69
C THR A 68 1.69 -6.90 -1.58
N PHE A 69 1.24 -7.95 -2.26
CA PHE A 69 1.93 -9.25 -2.23
C PHE A 69 3.37 -9.14 -2.73
N ILE A 70 3.58 -8.49 -3.88
CA ILE A 70 4.92 -8.29 -4.46
C ILE A 70 5.80 -7.44 -3.52
N THR A 71 5.25 -6.34 -2.99
CA THR A 71 5.98 -5.43 -2.11
C THR A 71 6.40 -6.11 -0.81
N ILE A 72 5.51 -6.91 -0.20
CA ILE A 72 5.82 -7.69 1.00
C ILE A 72 6.86 -8.76 0.71
N LEU A 73 6.75 -9.46 -0.41
CA LEU A 73 7.72 -10.49 -0.78
C LEU A 73 9.11 -9.89 -0.97
N ILE A 74 9.23 -8.80 -1.72
CA ILE A 74 10.50 -8.10 -1.95
C ILE A 74 11.08 -7.59 -0.63
N GLY A 75 10.28 -6.90 0.18
CA GLY A 75 10.72 -6.37 1.48
C GLY A 75 11.15 -7.47 2.44
N PHE A 76 10.42 -8.58 2.51
CA PHE A 76 10.80 -9.75 3.32
C PHE A 76 12.15 -10.32 2.89
N LEU A 77 12.38 -10.46 1.58
CA LEU A 77 13.66 -10.96 1.06
C LEU A 77 14.82 -10.00 1.36
N ILE A 78 14.64 -8.69 1.16
CA ILE A 78 15.66 -7.66 1.43
C ILE A 78 16.03 -7.65 2.91
N VAL A 79 15.04 -7.56 3.82
CA VAL A 79 15.28 -7.47 5.26
C VAL A 79 15.88 -8.77 5.79
N SER A 80 15.43 -9.92 5.29
CA SER A 80 16.00 -11.20 5.66
C SER A 80 17.45 -11.35 5.19
N ALA A 81 17.76 -10.89 3.98
CA ALA A 81 19.15 -10.86 3.48
C ALA A 81 20.03 -9.93 4.33
N ALA A 82 19.52 -8.75 4.70
CA ALA A 82 20.22 -7.81 5.58
C ALA A 82 20.48 -8.41 6.97
N ARG A 83 19.53 -9.17 7.54
CA ARG A 83 19.68 -9.91 8.82
C ARG A 83 20.84 -10.90 8.77
N PHE A 84 20.94 -11.69 7.68
CA PHE A 84 21.99 -12.70 7.54
C PHE A 84 23.35 -12.13 7.16
N SER A 85 23.41 -11.04 6.40
CA SER A 85 24.65 -10.39 5.95
C SER A 85 25.15 -9.32 6.92
N ARG A 86 24.33 -8.90 7.90
CA ARG A 86 24.58 -7.76 8.77
C ARG A 86 24.80 -6.45 8.01
N ASN A 87 24.34 -6.37 6.77
CA ASN A 87 24.48 -5.19 5.92
C ASN A 87 23.09 -4.62 5.61
N THR A 88 22.82 -3.41 6.09
CA THR A 88 21.53 -2.72 5.94
C THR A 88 21.50 -1.72 4.78
N TRP A 89 22.54 -1.63 3.96
CA TRP A 89 22.65 -0.66 2.88
C TRP A 89 21.51 -0.81 1.86
N PHE A 90 21.21 -2.06 1.47
CA PHE A 90 20.12 -2.34 0.53
C PHE A 90 18.75 -1.95 1.09
N SER A 91 18.47 -2.20 2.37
CA SER A 91 17.23 -1.77 3.02
C SER A 91 17.08 -0.24 2.97
N ARG A 92 18.16 0.49 3.22
CA ARG A 92 18.16 1.96 3.19
C ARG A 92 17.88 2.51 1.79
N ILE A 93 18.57 2.01 0.76
CA ILE A 93 18.34 2.42 -0.63
C ILE A 93 16.91 2.09 -1.05
N ALA A 94 16.44 0.87 -0.78
CA ALA A 94 15.10 0.43 -1.15
C ALA A 94 13.99 1.24 -0.46
N SER A 95 14.28 1.85 0.69
CA SER A 95 13.33 2.71 1.40
C SER A 95 13.20 4.12 0.83
N LEU A 96 14.08 4.53 -0.09
CA LEU A 96 14.05 5.89 -0.66
C LEU A 96 12.80 6.14 -1.53
N GLY A 97 12.21 5.08 -2.10
CA GLY A 97 11.04 5.21 -2.97
C GLY A 97 9.84 5.91 -2.32
N TYR A 98 9.66 5.77 -1.02
CA TYR A 98 8.57 6.43 -0.28
C TYR A 98 8.74 7.95 -0.16
N ALA A 99 9.98 8.42 -0.13
CA ALA A 99 10.27 9.86 -0.06
C ALA A 99 9.98 10.60 -1.38
N ILE A 100 9.88 9.87 -2.49
CA ILE A 100 9.64 10.46 -3.82
C ILE A 100 8.14 10.70 -3.98
N PRO A 101 7.71 11.93 -4.35
CA PRO A 101 6.32 12.19 -4.69
C PRO A 101 5.81 11.26 -5.81
N GLY A 102 4.56 10.76 -5.70
CA GLY A 102 4.01 9.78 -6.65
C GLY A 102 4.03 10.25 -8.09
N THR A 103 3.77 11.54 -8.34
CA THR A 103 3.87 12.15 -9.68
C THR A 103 5.30 12.11 -10.24
N VAL A 104 6.30 12.43 -9.41
CA VAL A 104 7.71 12.43 -9.82
C VAL A 104 8.18 11.01 -10.14
N LEU A 105 7.79 10.04 -9.29
CA LEU A 105 8.06 8.63 -9.54
C LEU A 105 7.41 8.17 -10.85
N ALA A 106 6.15 8.53 -11.09
CA ALA A 106 5.44 8.16 -12.29
C ALA A 106 6.09 8.71 -13.56
N ILE A 107 6.46 9.99 -13.56
CA ILE A 107 7.16 10.62 -14.71
C ILE A 107 8.51 9.93 -14.93
N GLY A 108 9.27 9.67 -13.87
CA GLY A 108 10.54 8.95 -13.96
C GLY A 108 10.39 7.57 -14.57
N LEU A 109 9.35 6.83 -14.18
CA LEU A 109 9.04 5.51 -14.74
C LEU A 109 8.56 5.59 -16.18
N MET A 110 7.74 6.58 -16.53
CA MET A 110 7.31 6.78 -17.92
C MET A 110 8.51 6.99 -18.86
N LEU A 111 9.46 7.81 -18.46
CA LEU A 111 10.66 8.07 -19.26
C LEU A 111 11.55 6.83 -19.37
N SER A 112 11.85 6.18 -18.25
CA SER A 112 12.78 5.04 -18.22
C SER A 112 12.19 3.78 -18.86
N LEU A 113 10.92 3.44 -18.53
CA LEU A 113 10.25 2.28 -19.13
C LEU A 113 9.87 2.53 -20.57
N GLY A 114 9.57 3.78 -20.97
CA GLY A 114 9.35 4.14 -22.36
C GLY A 114 10.61 3.94 -23.22
N ALA A 115 11.77 4.39 -22.72
CA ALA A 115 13.04 4.12 -23.40
C ALA A 115 13.33 2.61 -23.52
N LEU A 116 13.02 1.86 -22.46
CA LEU A 116 13.17 0.40 -22.48
C LEU A 116 12.21 -0.27 -23.47
N ASP A 117 10.95 0.16 -23.52
CA ASP A 117 9.95 -0.35 -24.47
C ASP A 117 10.39 -0.15 -25.92
N HIS A 118 10.86 1.05 -26.26
CA HIS A 118 11.39 1.33 -27.59
C HIS A 118 12.61 0.46 -27.91
N ALA A 119 13.58 0.36 -26.99
CA ALA A 119 14.77 -0.46 -27.22
C ALA A 119 14.43 -1.95 -27.41
N VAL A 120 13.46 -2.47 -26.66
CA VAL A 120 12.99 -3.87 -26.81
C VAL A 120 12.22 -4.05 -28.11
N ALA A 121 11.33 -3.12 -28.46
CA ALA A 121 10.56 -3.18 -29.70
C ALA A 121 11.48 -3.16 -30.94
N ASP A 122 12.45 -2.24 -30.99
CA ASP A 122 13.44 -2.14 -32.07
C ASP A 122 14.31 -3.41 -32.18
N PHE A 123 14.73 -3.98 -31.05
CA PHE A 123 15.48 -5.23 -31.01
C PHE A 123 14.67 -6.42 -31.55
N LEU A 124 13.40 -6.55 -31.14
CA LEU A 124 12.52 -7.64 -31.59
C LEU A 124 12.17 -7.51 -33.08
N GLU A 125 11.92 -6.30 -33.55
CA GLU A 125 11.66 -6.04 -34.94
C GLU A 125 12.89 -6.36 -35.83
N PHE A 126 14.07 -5.88 -35.39
CA PHE A 126 15.33 -6.11 -36.14
C PHE A 126 15.76 -7.60 -36.14
N LYS A 127 15.64 -8.32 -35.02
CA LYS A 127 16.14 -9.70 -34.88
C LYS A 127 15.12 -10.78 -35.24
N LEU A 128 13.85 -10.53 -35.01
CA LEU A 128 12.80 -11.55 -35.11
C LEU A 128 11.71 -11.16 -36.12
N GLY A 129 11.73 -9.93 -36.65
CA GLY A 129 10.69 -9.42 -37.54
C GLY A 129 9.32 -9.27 -36.85
N ILE A 130 9.32 -9.18 -35.51
CA ILE A 130 8.08 -9.09 -34.73
C ILE A 130 7.89 -7.64 -34.33
N SER A 131 6.85 -6.99 -34.86
CA SER A 131 6.43 -5.67 -34.39
C SER A 131 5.62 -5.81 -33.14
N THR A 132 6.20 -5.39 -31.99
CA THR A 132 5.52 -5.32 -30.69
C THR A 132 5.20 -3.87 -30.39
N GLY A 133 4.00 -3.60 -29.83
CA GLY A 133 3.72 -2.31 -29.23
C GLY A 133 4.50 -2.11 -27.90
N LEU A 134 4.08 -1.14 -27.10
CA LEU A 134 4.62 -0.93 -25.75
C LEU A 134 4.30 -2.15 -24.87
N LEU A 135 5.32 -2.73 -24.25
CA LEU A 135 5.21 -3.95 -23.43
C LEU A 135 4.99 -3.60 -21.93
N PHE A 136 5.54 -2.49 -21.49
CA PHE A 136 5.48 -2.03 -20.09
C PHE A 136 4.53 -0.86 -19.92
N LEU A 137 4.74 0.24 -20.67
CA LEU A 137 3.90 1.44 -20.55
C LEU A 137 2.46 1.16 -20.98
N GLY A 138 1.51 1.74 -20.24
CA GLY A 138 0.08 1.55 -20.50
C GLY A 138 -0.44 0.18 -20.07
N THR A 139 0.33 -0.59 -19.29
CA THR A 139 -0.08 -1.88 -18.72
C THR A 139 -0.18 -1.81 -17.20
N SER A 140 -0.93 -2.75 -16.61
CA SER A 140 -1.00 -2.87 -15.14
C SER A 140 0.34 -3.19 -14.49
N PHE A 141 1.31 -3.73 -15.26
CA PHE A 141 2.67 -4.00 -14.77
C PHE A 141 3.36 -2.72 -14.28
N THR A 142 3.36 -1.65 -15.08
CA THR A 142 4.00 -0.39 -14.71
C THR A 142 3.41 0.20 -13.45
N LEU A 143 2.08 0.12 -13.30
CA LEU A 143 1.40 0.62 -12.13
C LEU A 143 1.72 -0.20 -10.87
N ILE A 144 1.70 -1.54 -10.97
CA ILE A 144 2.09 -2.44 -9.88
C ILE A 144 3.56 -2.21 -9.48
N TYR A 145 4.45 -2.03 -10.46
CA TYR A 145 5.86 -1.72 -10.22
C TYR A 145 6.04 -0.39 -9.48
N ALA A 146 5.30 0.65 -9.90
CA ALA A 146 5.30 1.95 -9.23
C ALA A 146 4.86 1.84 -7.76
N TYR A 147 3.78 1.10 -7.50
CA TYR A 147 3.30 0.84 -6.13
C TYR A 147 4.33 0.06 -5.32
N ALA A 148 4.95 -0.97 -5.91
CA ALA A 148 5.97 -1.75 -5.22
C ALA A 148 7.16 -0.88 -4.82
N VAL A 149 7.70 -0.06 -5.73
CA VAL A 149 8.81 0.86 -5.43
C VAL A 149 8.42 1.86 -4.36
N ARG A 150 7.23 2.46 -4.47
CA ARG A 150 6.76 3.49 -3.55
C ARG A 150 6.55 2.98 -2.13
N PHE A 151 5.89 1.84 -2.00
CA PHE A 151 5.49 1.31 -0.69
C PHE A 151 6.46 0.30 -0.09
N LEU A 152 7.60 0.04 -0.76
CA LEU A 152 8.62 -0.89 -0.27
C LEU A 152 9.17 -0.49 1.11
N ALA A 153 9.27 0.80 1.39
CA ALA A 153 9.71 1.31 2.68
C ALA A 153 8.80 0.87 3.84
N ILE A 154 7.48 0.81 3.62
CA ILE A 154 6.51 0.34 4.62
C ILE A 154 6.75 -1.14 4.92
N SER A 155 6.96 -1.94 3.87
CA SER A 155 7.30 -3.36 4.01
C SER A 155 8.59 -3.56 4.81
N ILE A 156 9.65 -2.86 4.41
CA ILE A 156 10.96 -2.92 5.06
C ILE A 156 10.84 -2.53 6.53
N GLY A 157 10.28 -1.35 6.84
CA GLY A 157 10.17 -0.85 8.21
C GLY A 157 9.32 -1.76 9.11
N GLY A 158 8.21 -2.28 8.59
CA GLY A 158 7.34 -3.21 9.31
C GLY A 158 8.05 -4.52 9.64
N ILE A 159 8.74 -5.11 8.66
CA ILE A 159 9.46 -6.37 8.83
C ILE A 159 10.71 -6.19 9.72
N GLU A 160 11.47 -5.10 9.57
CA GLU A 160 12.59 -4.77 10.45
C GLU A 160 12.13 -4.60 11.90
N SER A 161 10.99 -3.93 12.13
CA SER A 161 10.39 -3.83 13.46
C SER A 161 10.06 -5.20 14.05
N GLY A 162 9.58 -6.13 13.22
CA GLY A 162 9.37 -7.53 13.60
C GLY A 162 10.67 -8.24 13.97
N TYR A 163 11.70 -8.10 13.15
CA TYR A 163 13.02 -8.71 13.41
C TYR A 163 13.69 -8.16 14.68
N ASN A 164 13.47 -6.90 15.03
CA ASN A 164 14.02 -6.30 16.25
C ASN A 164 13.49 -6.96 17.54
N ARG A 165 12.37 -7.69 17.45
CA ARG A 165 11.82 -8.50 18.55
C ARG A 165 12.39 -9.90 18.60
N ILE A 166 13.10 -10.37 17.55
CA ILE A 166 13.71 -11.69 17.46
C ILE A 166 15.18 -11.59 17.90
N HIS A 167 15.48 -12.09 19.11
CA HIS A 167 16.83 -12.08 19.61
C HIS A 167 17.76 -13.01 18.81
N GLY A 168 19.01 -12.61 18.58
CA GLY A 168 19.98 -13.39 17.82
C GLY A 168 20.26 -14.80 18.38
N VAL A 169 20.04 -15.00 19.68
CA VAL A 169 20.17 -16.32 20.34
C VAL A 169 19.24 -17.38 19.71
N ILE A 170 18.09 -16.96 19.14
CA ILE A 170 17.17 -17.87 18.45
C ILE A 170 17.83 -18.41 17.16
N ASP A 171 18.55 -17.55 16.44
CA ASP A 171 19.29 -17.94 15.24
C ASP A 171 20.40 -18.95 15.57
N ASP A 172 21.11 -18.73 16.68
CA ASP A 172 22.18 -19.60 17.14
C ASP A 172 21.64 -20.95 17.64
N ALA A 173 20.54 -20.94 18.39
CA ALA A 173 19.84 -22.16 18.81
C ALA A 173 19.37 -23.00 17.60
N ALA A 174 18.79 -22.35 16.58
CA ALA A 174 18.36 -23.04 15.38
C ALA A 174 19.54 -23.65 14.59
N ARG A 175 20.70 -22.97 14.54
CA ARG A 175 21.93 -23.51 13.92
C ARG A 175 22.46 -24.74 14.70
N ASN A 176 22.47 -24.68 16.03
CA ASN A 176 22.87 -25.80 16.88
C ASN A 176 21.97 -27.03 16.69
N LEU A 177 20.71 -26.83 16.31
CA LEU A 177 19.77 -27.88 15.93
C LEU A 177 19.89 -28.30 14.45
N GLY A 178 20.96 -27.91 13.76
CA GLY A 178 21.26 -28.33 12.39
C GLY A 178 20.50 -27.59 11.30
N GLN A 179 19.81 -26.46 11.62
CA GLN A 179 19.13 -25.68 10.62
C GLN A 179 20.11 -24.83 9.79
N ASN A 180 20.00 -24.91 8.47
CA ASN A 180 20.69 -24.00 7.56
C ASN A 180 19.94 -22.66 7.46
N ARG A 181 20.53 -21.66 6.78
CA ARG A 181 19.94 -20.31 6.62
C ARG A 181 18.52 -20.37 6.07
N ARG A 182 18.25 -21.25 5.09
CA ARG A 182 16.92 -21.40 4.50
C ARG A 182 15.92 -22.01 5.49
N GLY A 183 16.35 -22.98 6.29
CA GLY A 183 15.53 -23.57 7.36
C GLY A 183 15.20 -22.54 8.44
N ILE A 184 16.17 -21.73 8.87
CA ILE A 184 15.94 -20.64 9.83
C ILE A 184 14.94 -19.64 9.27
N LEU A 185 15.09 -19.22 8.01
CA LEU A 185 14.18 -18.26 7.38
C LEU A 185 12.73 -18.74 7.38
N TRP A 186 12.47 -19.96 6.91
CA TRP A 186 11.10 -20.43 6.70
C TRP A 186 10.47 -21.08 7.93
N ARG A 187 11.27 -21.75 8.79
CA ARG A 187 10.76 -22.48 9.95
C ARG A 187 10.77 -21.66 11.24
N VAL A 188 11.61 -20.61 11.30
CA VAL A 188 11.78 -19.78 12.51
C VAL A 188 11.33 -18.35 12.23
N HIS A 189 12.00 -17.65 11.31
CA HIS A 189 11.73 -16.22 11.09
C HIS A 189 10.34 -15.97 10.52
N PHE A 190 9.95 -16.63 9.44
CA PHE A 190 8.65 -16.40 8.79
C PHE A 190 7.46 -16.58 9.75
N PRO A 191 7.36 -17.66 10.55
CA PRO A 191 6.28 -17.78 11.54
C PRO A 191 6.29 -16.69 12.60
N LEU A 192 7.45 -16.32 13.11
CA LEU A 192 7.59 -15.26 14.14
C LEU A 192 7.28 -13.86 13.58
N LEU A 193 7.52 -13.64 12.29
CA LEU A 193 7.28 -12.36 11.62
C LEU A 193 5.85 -12.22 11.09
N ARG A 194 5.03 -13.27 11.11
CA ARG A 194 3.64 -13.22 10.57
C ARG A 194 2.85 -11.99 11.03
N PRO A 195 2.82 -11.63 12.32
CA PRO A 195 2.06 -10.44 12.75
C PRO A 195 2.60 -9.14 12.12
N ALA A 196 3.92 -8.98 12.05
CA ALA A 196 4.55 -7.80 11.44
C ALA A 196 4.31 -7.75 9.92
N ILE A 197 4.39 -8.90 9.24
CA ILE A 197 4.10 -9.04 7.81
C ILE A 197 2.65 -8.68 7.53
N ILE A 198 1.69 -9.21 8.29
CA ILE A 198 0.26 -8.92 8.13
C ILE A 198 -0.01 -7.44 8.36
N SER A 199 0.53 -6.84 9.43
CA SER A 199 0.36 -5.41 9.71
C SER A 199 0.90 -4.54 8.58
N ALA A 200 2.10 -4.85 8.07
CA ALA A 200 2.68 -4.12 6.95
C ALA A 200 1.87 -4.30 5.66
N ALA A 201 1.39 -5.53 5.40
CA ALA A 201 0.56 -5.83 4.23
C ALA A 201 -0.76 -5.05 4.24
N LEU A 202 -1.42 -4.97 5.39
CA LEU A 202 -2.67 -4.21 5.53
C LEU A 202 -2.45 -2.71 5.29
N LEU A 203 -1.35 -2.14 5.79
CA LEU A 203 -1.01 -0.74 5.55
C LEU A 203 -0.72 -0.47 4.08
N ILE A 204 0.09 -1.31 3.42
CA ILE A 204 0.41 -1.19 1.99
C ILE A 204 -0.86 -1.30 1.15
N PHE A 205 -1.72 -2.26 1.46
CA PHE A 205 -2.97 -2.48 0.74
C PHE A 205 -3.86 -1.24 0.74
N VAL A 206 -4.05 -0.61 1.91
CA VAL A 206 -4.83 0.62 2.02
C VAL A 206 -4.17 1.78 1.30
N ASP A 207 -2.84 1.89 1.39
CA ASP A 207 -2.11 2.95 0.69
C ASP A 207 -2.19 2.78 -0.83
N CYS A 208 -2.14 1.56 -1.35
CA CYS A 208 -2.37 1.27 -2.77
C CYS A 208 -3.79 1.64 -3.22
N MET A 209 -4.82 1.35 -2.41
CA MET A 209 -6.21 1.64 -2.76
C MET A 209 -6.51 3.12 -2.94
N LYS A 210 -5.86 3.98 -2.16
CA LYS A 210 -6.02 5.43 -2.21
C LYS A 210 -4.96 6.15 -3.05
N GLU A 211 -4.04 5.41 -3.68
CA GLU A 211 -2.98 6.01 -4.47
C GLU A 211 -3.56 6.61 -5.76
N LEU A 212 -3.49 7.94 -5.86
CA LEU A 212 -4.03 8.69 -6.97
C LEU A 212 -2.95 9.23 -7.93
N PRO A 213 -1.90 9.95 -7.46
CA PRO A 213 -0.94 10.63 -8.33
C PRO A 213 -0.24 9.73 -9.35
N ALA A 214 0.29 8.58 -8.90
CA ALA A 214 0.94 7.64 -9.81
C ALA A 214 -0.08 6.91 -10.68
N THR A 215 -1.26 6.59 -10.14
CA THR A 215 -2.34 5.90 -10.86
C THR A 215 -2.85 6.70 -12.05
N LEU A 216 -3.06 8.01 -11.87
CA LEU A 216 -3.53 8.90 -12.95
C LEU A 216 -2.60 8.90 -14.17
N LEU A 217 -1.28 8.79 -13.93
CA LEU A 217 -0.27 8.88 -14.98
C LEU A 217 0.07 7.52 -15.60
N LEU A 218 0.00 6.43 -14.82
CA LEU A 218 0.54 5.12 -15.24
C LEU A 218 -0.54 4.07 -15.55
N ARG A 219 -1.81 4.32 -15.20
CA ARG A 219 -2.88 3.34 -15.43
C ARG A 219 -3.08 3.09 -16.93
N PRO A 220 -3.48 1.87 -17.32
CA PRO A 220 -3.99 1.60 -18.65
C PRO A 220 -5.18 2.50 -19.01
N LEU A 221 -5.30 2.88 -20.27
CA LEU A 221 -6.35 3.81 -20.75
C LEU A 221 -7.78 3.33 -20.42
N ASN A 222 -8.00 2.02 -20.46
CA ASN A 222 -9.33 1.41 -20.23
C ASN A 222 -9.50 0.91 -18.78
N MET A 223 -8.68 1.37 -17.86
CA MET A 223 -8.69 0.90 -16.48
C MET A 223 -8.94 2.06 -15.52
N GLU A 224 -10.07 2.02 -14.82
CA GLU A 224 -10.38 2.93 -13.73
C GLU A 224 -10.19 2.24 -12.38
N THR A 225 -9.79 3.04 -11.39
CA THR A 225 -9.76 2.66 -9.97
C THR A 225 -10.74 3.53 -9.17
N LEU A 226 -11.06 3.14 -7.95
CA LEU A 226 -11.90 3.97 -7.09
C LEU A 226 -11.33 5.38 -6.86
N ALA A 227 -9.99 5.48 -6.71
CA ALA A 227 -9.32 6.76 -6.53
C ALA A 227 -9.40 7.65 -7.77
N THR A 228 -9.21 7.08 -8.98
CA THR A 228 -9.30 7.85 -10.22
C THR A 228 -10.73 8.23 -10.57
N GLN A 229 -11.69 7.36 -10.26
CA GLN A 229 -13.12 7.68 -10.41
C GLN A 229 -13.53 8.82 -9.47
N LEU A 230 -13.18 8.74 -8.19
CA LEU A 230 -13.45 9.81 -7.23
C LEU A 230 -12.85 11.15 -7.70
N TYR A 231 -11.61 11.12 -8.20
CA TYR A 231 -10.96 12.30 -8.74
C TYR A 231 -11.70 12.85 -9.97
N ALA A 232 -12.13 11.99 -10.88
CA ALA A 232 -12.85 12.39 -12.08
C ALA A 232 -14.19 13.07 -11.74
N GLU A 233 -14.95 12.56 -10.76
CA GLU A 233 -16.17 13.20 -10.29
C GLU A 233 -15.88 14.54 -9.58
N ALA A 234 -14.88 14.58 -8.70
CA ALA A 234 -14.48 15.80 -8.01
C ALA A 234 -14.01 16.88 -8.98
N SER A 235 -13.28 16.53 -10.03
CA SER A 235 -12.79 17.49 -11.04
C SER A 235 -13.91 18.08 -11.91
N ARG A 236 -15.03 17.37 -12.04
CA ARG A 236 -16.25 17.84 -12.72
C ARG A 236 -17.19 18.65 -11.81
N GLY A 237 -16.91 18.69 -10.50
CA GLY A 237 -17.79 19.33 -9.51
C GLY A 237 -19.00 18.48 -9.10
N THR A 238 -19.04 17.20 -9.51
CA THR A 238 -20.11 16.24 -9.18
C THR A 238 -19.72 15.40 -7.96
N TYR A 239 -19.52 16.07 -6.82
CA TYR A 239 -19.00 15.44 -5.59
C TYR A 239 -19.91 14.32 -5.07
N GLU A 240 -21.23 14.48 -5.24
CA GLU A 240 -22.19 13.46 -4.80
C GLU A 240 -22.04 12.14 -5.60
N ASP A 241 -21.65 12.22 -6.86
CA ASP A 241 -21.44 11.06 -7.72
C ASP A 241 -20.19 10.26 -7.31
N GLY A 242 -19.20 10.94 -6.74
CA GLY A 242 -17.99 10.32 -6.18
C GLY A 242 -18.19 9.72 -4.78
N ALA A 243 -19.31 10.00 -4.09
CA ALA A 243 -19.50 9.62 -2.69
C ALA A 243 -19.41 8.09 -2.45
N ILE A 244 -19.95 7.28 -3.36
CA ILE A 244 -19.92 5.80 -3.22
C ILE A 244 -18.48 5.30 -3.33
N ALA A 245 -17.70 5.79 -4.28
CA ALA A 245 -16.28 5.42 -4.43
C ALA A 245 -15.47 5.81 -3.19
N ALA A 246 -15.67 7.02 -2.67
CA ALA A 246 -15.05 7.50 -1.44
C ALA A 246 -15.44 6.63 -0.24
N LEU A 247 -16.72 6.29 -0.09
CA LEU A 247 -17.21 5.45 0.99
C LEU A 247 -16.60 4.05 0.95
N LEU A 248 -16.48 3.44 -0.24
CA LEU A 248 -15.84 2.13 -0.41
C LEU A 248 -14.36 2.16 -0.01
N ILE A 249 -13.62 3.19 -0.40
CA ILE A 249 -12.21 3.37 0.01
C ILE A 249 -12.11 3.47 1.54
N VAL A 250 -12.99 4.26 2.18
CA VAL A 250 -13.01 4.42 3.64
C VAL A 250 -13.36 3.12 4.34
N LEU A 251 -14.41 2.42 3.91
CA LEU A 251 -14.85 1.16 4.54
C LEU A 251 -13.76 0.09 4.47
N VAL A 252 -13.12 -0.08 3.31
CA VAL A 252 -12.02 -1.03 3.18
C VAL A 252 -10.79 -0.57 3.96
N GLY A 253 -10.54 0.75 4.02
CA GLY A 253 -9.46 1.33 4.82
C GLY A 253 -9.63 1.17 6.33
N LEU A 254 -10.87 1.05 6.82
CA LEU A 254 -11.15 0.80 8.25
C LEU A 254 -10.80 -0.64 8.68
N ILE A 255 -10.82 -1.61 7.75
CA ILE A 255 -10.52 -3.01 8.08
C ILE A 255 -9.15 -3.15 8.76
N PRO A 256 -8.03 -2.65 8.19
CA PRO A 256 -6.74 -2.70 8.85
C PRO A 256 -6.70 -2.00 10.21
N VAL A 257 -7.37 -0.85 10.31
CA VAL A 257 -7.41 -0.10 11.57
C VAL A 257 -8.08 -0.91 12.68
N ILE A 258 -9.20 -1.56 12.37
CA ILE A 258 -9.92 -2.42 13.33
C ILE A 258 -9.12 -3.68 13.68
N LEU A 259 -8.40 -4.27 12.71
CA LEU A 259 -7.62 -5.48 12.93
C LEU A 259 -6.31 -5.22 13.68
N LEU A 260 -5.79 -3.99 13.66
CA LEU A 260 -4.54 -3.60 14.30
C LEU A 260 -4.75 -2.92 15.66
N ALA A 261 -5.97 -2.49 15.99
CA ALA A 261 -6.34 -1.90 17.28
C ALA A 261 -6.55 -2.96 18.35
#